data_07ed4258b0beccfaa4c9c6473bb4fb51
#
_entry.id   07ed4258b0beccfaa4c9c6473bb4fb51
#
_cell.length_a   1.000
_cell.length_b   1.000
_cell.length_c   1.000
_cell.angle_alpha   90.00
_cell.angle_beta   90.00
_cell.angle_gamma   90.00
#
_symmetry.space_group_name_H-M   'P 1'
#
loop_
_entity.id
_entity.type
_entity.pdbx_description
1 polymer ?
#
loop_
_entity_poly.entity_id
_entity_poly.type
_entity_poly.pdbx_seq_one_letter_code
_entity_poly.pdbx_strand_id
1 'polypeptide(L)'
;MLENIEVLYHSSIRINKEKTIYIDPFKIDRNYNDADIVFITHDHYDHYSEEDINKVINENTTIIIPEELLTKLLRKGINKNAIITVEPNKNYMVQGIKFETISAYNTNKTFHPKENGWVGYIIIINGIRYYIAGDTDITEENKQVKCDVAFVPVGGTYTMDFKEAASLINEIKPKIAIPIHYGSIVGTEQDAIDFIRLLHPEIKGIILMKK
;
A
#
# COMPACT_ATOMS: atom_id res chain seq x y z
N MET A 1 6.18 16.55 -3.55
CA MET A 1 5.84 15.30 -2.85
C MET A 1 5.74 14.11 -3.80
N LEU A 2 5.08 14.24 -4.95
CA LEU A 2 4.81 13.09 -5.86
C LEU A 2 5.85 12.83 -6.96
N GLU A 3 6.91 13.62 -7.02
CA GLU A 3 8.01 13.37 -7.95
C GLU A 3 8.58 11.97 -7.75
N ASN A 4 8.75 11.22 -8.86
CA ASN A 4 9.23 9.84 -8.86
C ASN A 4 8.38 8.84 -8.06
N ILE A 5 7.07 9.08 -7.99
CA ILE A 5 6.07 8.15 -7.46
C ILE A 5 5.11 7.76 -8.58
N GLU A 6 4.89 6.45 -8.72
CA GLU A 6 4.03 5.88 -9.75
C GLU A 6 3.06 4.86 -9.10
N VAL A 7 1.80 4.86 -9.52
CA VAL A 7 0.90 3.73 -9.33
C VAL A 7 0.98 2.93 -10.63
N LEU A 8 1.65 1.78 -10.57
CA LEU A 8 1.94 0.97 -11.74
C LEU A 8 0.71 0.21 -12.23
N TYR A 9 -0.01 -0.40 -11.31
CA TYR A 9 -1.24 -1.13 -11.59
C TYR A 9 -1.99 -1.42 -10.28
N HIS A 10 -3.30 -1.27 -10.25
CA HIS A 10 -4.18 -1.61 -9.11
C HIS A 10 -3.71 -0.97 -7.79
N SER A 11 -3.02 -1.73 -6.93
CA SER A 11 -2.41 -1.24 -5.68
C SER A 11 -0.87 -1.21 -5.73
N SER A 12 -0.28 -1.58 -6.87
CA SER A 12 1.17 -1.62 -7.03
C SER A 12 1.76 -0.22 -7.15
N ILE A 13 2.60 0.15 -6.19
CA ILE A 13 3.21 1.49 -6.11
C ILE A 13 4.73 1.38 -6.19
N ARG A 14 5.35 2.25 -6.97
CA ARG A 14 6.80 2.44 -7.01
C ARG A 14 7.15 3.85 -6.55
N ILE A 15 8.08 3.94 -5.60
CA ILE A 15 8.66 5.20 -5.09
C ILE A 15 10.16 5.15 -5.37
N ASN A 16 10.66 6.01 -6.25
CA ASN A 16 12.09 6.07 -6.58
C ASN A 16 12.66 7.41 -6.10
N LYS A 17 13.12 7.45 -4.83
CA LYS A 17 13.69 8.63 -4.18
C LYS A 17 15.07 8.30 -3.60
N GLU A 18 15.27 8.43 -2.28
CA GLU A 18 16.51 8.00 -1.59
C GLU A 18 16.76 6.49 -1.75
N LYS A 19 15.67 5.75 -1.82
CA LYS A 19 15.60 4.31 -2.07
C LYS A 19 14.56 4.03 -3.13
N THR A 20 14.78 2.96 -3.90
CA THR A 20 13.75 2.41 -4.77
C THR A 20 12.89 1.45 -3.96
N ILE A 21 11.65 1.85 -3.73
CA ILE A 21 10.69 1.12 -2.89
C ILE A 21 9.52 0.67 -3.77
N TYR A 22 9.16 -0.59 -3.65
CA TYR A 22 7.93 -1.13 -4.21
C TYR A 22 6.98 -1.52 -3.09
N ILE A 23 5.69 -1.25 -3.30
CA ILE A 23 4.62 -1.71 -2.44
C ILE A 23 3.69 -2.55 -3.29
N ASP A 24 3.39 -3.78 -2.83
CA ASP A 24 2.49 -4.74 -3.47
C ASP A 24 2.74 -4.87 -4.99
N PRO A 25 3.96 -5.25 -5.44
CA PRO A 25 4.27 -5.35 -6.85
C PRO A 25 3.38 -6.39 -7.54
N PHE A 26 2.57 -5.90 -8.50
CA PHE A 26 1.58 -6.68 -9.24
C PHE A 26 1.47 -6.19 -10.68
N LYS A 27 1.40 -7.12 -11.65
CA LYS A 27 1.36 -6.81 -13.09
C LYS A 27 2.54 -5.95 -13.55
N ILE A 28 3.72 -6.25 -13.04
CA ILE A 28 4.96 -5.58 -13.42
C ILE A 28 5.32 -5.96 -14.86
N ASP A 29 5.50 -4.97 -15.72
CA ASP A 29 5.64 -5.11 -17.18
C ASP A 29 6.99 -5.66 -17.63
N ARG A 30 8.05 -5.50 -16.80
CA ARG A 30 9.42 -5.91 -17.13
C ARG A 30 10.23 -6.19 -15.87
N ASN A 31 11.41 -6.80 -16.06
CA ASN A 31 12.39 -6.99 -14.98
C ASN A 31 13.10 -5.67 -14.69
N TYR A 32 12.84 -5.08 -13.51
CA TYR A 32 13.50 -3.87 -13.03
C TYR A 32 14.78 -4.23 -12.26
N ASN A 33 14.71 -5.21 -11.36
CA ASN A 33 15.82 -5.66 -10.49
C ASN A 33 16.51 -4.51 -9.75
N ASP A 34 15.73 -3.49 -9.36
CA ASP A 34 16.22 -2.22 -8.78
C ASP A 34 15.66 -1.91 -7.40
N ALA A 35 14.86 -2.81 -6.81
CA ALA A 35 14.28 -2.59 -5.50
C ALA A 35 15.34 -2.61 -4.40
N ASP A 36 15.41 -1.55 -3.59
CA ASP A 36 16.07 -1.58 -2.29
C ASP A 36 15.16 -2.25 -1.25
N ILE A 37 13.87 -1.90 -1.25
CA ILE A 37 12.89 -2.41 -0.29
C ILE A 37 11.59 -2.76 -1.03
N VAL A 38 11.02 -3.90 -0.67
CA VAL A 38 9.66 -4.30 -1.09
C VAL A 38 8.79 -4.41 0.16
N PHE A 39 7.65 -3.73 0.18
CA PHE A 39 6.63 -3.86 1.20
C PHE A 39 5.46 -4.67 0.65
N ILE A 40 4.97 -5.63 1.41
CA ILE A 40 3.76 -6.39 1.12
C ILE A 40 2.75 -6.13 2.23
N THR A 41 1.54 -5.73 1.87
CA THR A 41 0.48 -5.41 2.84
C THR A 41 -0.21 -6.67 3.37
N HIS A 42 -0.47 -7.66 2.51
CA HIS A 42 -1.19 -8.88 2.85
C HIS A 42 -1.06 -9.97 1.78
N ASP A 43 -1.69 -11.12 1.99
CA ASP A 43 -1.49 -12.38 1.24
C ASP A 43 -2.46 -12.61 0.07
N HIS A 44 -3.17 -11.62 -0.41
CA HIS A 44 -3.97 -11.80 -1.63
C HIS A 44 -3.11 -11.69 -2.88
N TYR A 45 -3.51 -12.40 -3.95
CA TYR A 45 -2.71 -12.59 -5.18
C TYR A 45 -2.39 -11.29 -5.93
N ASP A 46 -3.18 -10.26 -5.74
CA ASP A 46 -3.05 -8.92 -6.33
C ASP A 46 -2.18 -7.97 -5.51
N HIS A 47 -1.70 -8.43 -4.34
CA HIS A 47 -0.74 -7.74 -3.47
C HIS A 47 0.53 -8.57 -3.25
N TYR A 48 0.40 -9.90 -3.17
CA TYR A 48 1.50 -10.83 -3.08
C TYR A 48 1.60 -11.66 -4.36
N SER A 49 2.28 -11.15 -5.38
CA SER A 49 2.61 -11.84 -6.62
C SER A 49 4.07 -12.23 -6.62
N GLU A 50 4.37 -13.53 -6.46
CA GLU A 50 5.74 -14.05 -6.49
C GLU A 50 6.46 -13.73 -7.80
N GLU A 51 5.76 -13.85 -8.93
CA GLU A 51 6.27 -13.53 -10.26
C GLU A 51 6.73 -12.07 -10.32
N ASP A 52 5.90 -11.16 -9.82
CA ASP A 52 6.17 -9.72 -9.89
C ASP A 52 7.20 -9.26 -8.85
N ILE A 53 7.21 -9.88 -7.66
CA ILE A 53 8.28 -9.68 -6.67
C ILE A 53 9.64 -10.03 -7.29
N ASN A 54 9.75 -11.17 -7.99
CA ASN A 54 10.99 -11.59 -8.64
C ASN A 54 11.46 -10.65 -9.76
N LYS A 55 10.55 -9.88 -10.39
CA LYS A 55 10.90 -8.88 -11.40
C LYS A 55 11.53 -7.62 -10.83
N VAL A 56 11.29 -7.33 -9.56
CA VAL A 56 11.76 -6.08 -8.94
C VAL A 56 12.95 -6.27 -8.00
N ILE A 57 13.08 -7.45 -7.35
CA ILE A 57 14.15 -7.72 -6.37
C ILE A 57 15.51 -7.96 -7.01
N ASN A 58 16.56 -7.70 -6.23
CA ASN A 58 17.96 -8.07 -6.48
C ASN A 58 18.58 -8.64 -5.19
N GLU A 59 19.86 -8.96 -5.21
CA GLU A 59 20.57 -9.58 -4.08
C GLU A 59 20.61 -8.72 -2.79
N ASN A 60 20.43 -7.41 -2.91
CA ASN A 60 20.48 -6.46 -1.79
C ASN A 60 19.07 -6.03 -1.31
N THR A 61 18.01 -6.53 -1.92
CA THR A 61 16.64 -6.15 -1.57
C THR A 61 16.24 -6.69 -0.21
N THR A 62 15.62 -5.84 0.61
CA THR A 62 14.91 -6.26 1.83
C THR A 62 13.41 -6.33 1.57
N ILE A 63 12.77 -7.45 1.92
CA ILE A 63 11.33 -7.67 1.76
C ILE A 63 10.65 -7.58 3.13
N ILE A 64 9.68 -6.70 3.27
CA ILE A 64 8.93 -6.44 4.50
C ILE A 64 7.53 -6.99 4.34
N ILE A 65 7.12 -7.87 5.24
CA ILE A 65 5.89 -8.66 5.13
C ILE A 65 5.18 -8.83 6.48
N PRO A 66 3.84 -9.01 6.52
CA PRO A 66 3.17 -9.62 7.66
C PRO A 66 3.73 -11.01 7.95
N GLU A 67 3.72 -11.41 9.23
CA GLU A 67 4.37 -12.66 9.68
C GLU A 67 3.83 -13.91 8.97
N GLU A 68 2.54 -13.96 8.63
CA GLU A 68 1.94 -15.12 7.97
C GLU A 68 2.56 -15.46 6.61
N LEU A 69 3.13 -14.46 5.90
CA LEU A 69 3.78 -14.66 4.62
C LEU A 69 5.19 -15.27 4.72
N LEU A 70 5.80 -15.28 5.90
CA LEU A 70 7.18 -15.76 6.08
C LEU A 70 7.40 -17.16 5.51
N THR A 71 6.53 -18.09 5.87
CA THR A 71 6.66 -19.48 5.43
C THR A 71 6.55 -19.62 3.91
N LYS A 72 5.70 -18.81 3.26
CA LYS A 72 5.55 -18.80 1.79
C LYS A 72 6.83 -18.35 1.09
N LEU A 73 7.41 -17.22 1.53
CA LEU A 73 8.64 -16.71 0.95
C LEU A 73 9.81 -17.67 1.13
N LEU A 74 9.95 -18.27 2.32
CA LEU A 74 11.02 -19.23 2.59
C LEU A 74 10.91 -20.50 1.71
N ARG A 75 9.70 -21.01 1.48
CA ARG A 75 9.47 -22.17 0.59
C ARG A 75 9.84 -21.86 -0.87
N LYS A 76 9.85 -20.59 -1.26
CA LYS A 76 10.25 -20.13 -2.61
C LYS A 76 11.72 -19.80 -2.72
N GLY A 77 12.49 -20.06 -1.67
CA GLY A 77 13.95 -19.90 -1.69
C GLY A 77 14.42 -18.46 -1.46
N ILE A 78 13.53 -17.54 -1.08
CA ILE A 78 13.96 -16.20 -0.65
C ILE A 78 14.79 -16.33 0.62
N ASN A 79 15.96 -15.68 0.63
CA ASN A 79 16.88 -15.73 1.76
C ASN A 79 16.21 -15.13 3.00
N LYS A 80 16.20 -15.87 4.12
CA LYS A 80 15.64 -15.42 5.39
C LYS A 80 16.21 -14.07 5.86
N ASN A 81 17.49 -13.82 5.60
CA ASN A 81 18.15 -12.57 5.99
C ASN A 81 17.68 -11.35 5.18
N ALA A 82 17.03 -11.57 4.03
CA ALA A 82 16.42 -10.54 3.22
C ALA A 82 14.97 -10.23 3.63
N ILE A 83 14.41 -10.98 4.59
CA ILE A 83 13.01 -10.85 5.01
C ILE A 83 12.92 -10.23 6.40
N ILE A 84 12.05 -9.26 6.55
CA ILE A 84 11.67 -8.67 7.83
C ILE A 84 10.16 -8.85 8.00
N THR A 85 9.74 -9.51 9.06
CA THR A 85 8.34 -9.63 9.43
C THR A 85 7.90 -8.45 10.29
N VAL A 86 6.66 -8.02 10.09
CA VAL A 86 6.05 -6.91 10.82
C VAL A 86 4.73 -7.31 11.46
N GLU A 87 4.42 -6.64 12.57
CA GLU A 87 3.14 -6.70 13.27
C GLU A 87 2.38 -5.38 13.09
N PRO A 88 1.05 -5.37 13.19
CA PRO A 88 0.26 -4.15 13.16
C PRO A 88 0.62 -3.16 14.30
N ASN A 89 0.47 -1.87 14.01
CA ASN A 89 0.59 -0.77 14.98
C ASN A 89 1.96 -0.69 15.68
N LYS A 90 3.03 -0.91 14.91
CA LYS A 90 4.43 -0.86 15.36
C LYS A 90 5.24 0.14 14.54
N ASN A 91 6.42 0.49 15.06
CA ASN A 91 7.38 1.36 14.39
C ASN A 91 8.64 0.57 14.04
N TYR A 92 9.17 0.81 12.84
CA TYR A 92 10.33 0.11 12.30
C TYR A 92 11.30 1.08 11.61
N MET A 93 12.52 0.61 11.42
CA MET A 93 13.51 1.27 10.56
C MET A 93 14.31 0.21 9.80
N VAL A 94 14.35 0.31 8.48
CA VAL A 94 15.04 -0.63 7.59
C VAL A 94 15.80 0.16 6.53
N GLN A 95 17.09 -0.13 6.35
CA GLN A 95 17.97 0.57 5.39
C GLN A 95 17.91 2.13 5.51
N GLY A 96 17.72 2.67 6.72
CA GLY A 96 17.58 4.10 6.96
C GLY A 96 16.15 4.66 6.77
N ILE A 97 15.24 3.91 6.20
CA ILE A 97 13.84 4.28 6.02
C ILE A 97 13.06 3.95 7.29
N LYS A 98 12.45 4.96 7.91
CA LYS A 98 11.50 4.78 9.02
C LYS A 98 10.11 4.54 8.48
N PHE A 99 9.36 3.62 9.11
CA PHE A 99 7.98 3.38 8.77
C PHE A 99 7.17 2.89 9.98
N GLU A 100 5.87 3.05 9.88
CA GLU A 100 4.88 2.58 10.85
C GLU A 100 3.94 1.61 10.14
N THR A 101 3.43 0.64 10.87
CA THR A 101 2.38 -0.26 10.40
C THR A 101 1.05 0.11 11.04
N ILE A 102 -0.02 0.03 10.27
CA ILE A 102 -1.39 0.29 10.71
C ILE A 102 -2.20 -0.98 10.44
N SER A 103 -3.04 -1.42 11.38
CA SER A 103 -3.94 -2.56 11.13
C SER A 103 -4.82 -2.29 9.92
N ALA A 104 -4.84 -3.22 8.96
CA ALA A 104 -5.68 -3.17 7.77
C ALA A 104 -6.64 -4.37 7.80
N TYR A 105 -7.95 -4.11 7.89
CA TYR A 105 -8.96 -5.17 7.99
C TYR A 105 -10.36 -4.69 7.62
N ASN A 106 -11.27 -5.63 7.39
CA ASN A 106 -12.68 -5.34 7.16
C ASN A 106 -13.46 -5.25 8.48
N THR A 107 -14.41 -4.31 8.55
CA THR A 107 -15.32 -4.14 9.67
C THR A 107 -16.71 -4.72 9.41
N ASN A 108 -17.11 -4.82 8.14
CA ASN A 108 -18.44 -5.31 7.72
C ASN A 108 -18.38 -6.33 6.57
N LYS A 109 -17.18 -6.82 6.22
CA LYS A 109 -16.92 -7.83 5.17
C LYS A 109 -16.02 -8.92 5.76
N THR A 110 -15.86 -10.04 5.07
CA THR A 110 -15.10 -11.22 5.57
C THR A 110 -13.79 -11.47 4.85
N PHE A 111 -13.41 -10.61 3.90
CA PHE A 111 -12.24 -10.85 3.04
C PHE A 111 -10.91 -10.56 3.74
N HIS A 112 -10.91 -9.62 4.68
CA HIS A 112 -9.72 -9.17 5.41
C HIS A 112 -9.97 -9.25 6.92
N PRO A 113 -9.89 -10.46 7.53
CA PRO A 113 -10.09 -10.64 8.96
C PRO A 113 -8.98 -9.94 9.77
N LYS A 114 -9.34 -9.31 10.89
CA LYS A 114 -8.37 -8.60 11.75
C LYS A 114 -7.29 -9.52 12.32
N GLU A 115 -7.65 -10.78 12.58
CA GLU A 115 -6.77 -11.81 13.15
C GLU A 115 -5.63 -12.21 12.23
N ASN A 116 -5.70 -11.93 10.92
CA ASN A 116 -4.60 -12.18 9.98
C ASN A 116 -3.39 -11.26 10.22
N GLY A 117 -3.56 -10.17 10.97
CA GLY A 117 -2.47 -9.24 11.26
C GLY A 117 -1.94 -8.49 10.05
N TRP A 118 -2.77 -8.30 9.02
CA TRP A 118 -2.44 -7.56 7.81
C TRP A 118 -2.33 -6.06 8.05
N VAL A 119 -1.54 -5.37 7.24
CA VAL A 119 -1.12 -4.01 7.53
C VAL A 119 -1.20 -3.06 6.34
N GLY A 120 -1.52 -1.81 6.63
CA GLY A 120 -1.09 -0.68 5.83
C GLY A 120 0.23 -0.12 6.37
N TYR A 121 0.89 0.74 5.62
CA TYR A 121 2.17 1.33 5.97
C TYR A 121 2.13 2.86 5.96
N ILE A 122 2.82 3.49 6.91
CA ILE A 122 3.20 4.90 6.81
C ILE A 122 4.71 4.94 6.61
N ILE A 123 5.17 5.21 5.39
CA ILE A 123 6.58 5.26 5.02
C ILE A 123 7.06 6.71 5.06
N ILE A 124 8.18 6.97 5.74
CA ILE A 124 8.70 8.33 5.93
C ILE A 124 9.94 8.51 5.05
N ILE A 125 9.83 9.37 4.04
CA ILE A 125 10.90 9.67 3.08
C ILE A 125 11.07 11.18 2.99
N ASN A 126 12.28 11.68 3.25
CA ASN A 126 12.58 13.13 3.25
C ASN A 126 11.62 13.94 4.15
N GLY A 127 11.22 13.37 5.28
CA GLY A 127 10.29 14.00 6.22
C GLY A 127 8.82 14.01 5.77
N ILE A 128 8.50 13.46 4.60
CA ILE A 128 7.12 13.31 4.09
C ILE A 128 6.59 11.94 4.49
N ARG A 129 5.39 11.90 5.02
CA ARG A 129 4.69 10.70 5.49
C ARG A 129 3.72 10.20 4.42
N TYR A 130 4.01 9.05 3.84
CA TYR A 130 3.20 8.37 2.82
C TYR A 130 2.42 7.26 3.48
N TYR A 131 1.10 7.38 3.55
CA TYR A 131 0.21 6.32 4.01
C TYR A 131 -0.28 5.49 2.83
N ILE A 132 -0.01 4.20 2.87
CA ILE A 132 -0.53 3.18 1.96
C ILE A 132 -1.46 2.29 2.78
N ALA A 133 -2.77 2.40 2.53
CA ALA A 133 -3.76 1.80 3.40
C ALA A 133 -3.76 0.26 3.37
N GLY A 134 -3.33 -0.36 2.27
CA GLY A 134 -3.62 -1.76 1.98
C GLY A 134 -5.12 -1.96 1.76
N ASP A 135 -5.56 -3.21 1.83
CA ASP A 135 -6.98 -3.55 1.73
C ASP A 135 -7.66 -3.45 3.10
N THR A 136 -8.52 -2.45 3.25
CA THR A 136 -9.13 -2.13 4.55
C THR A 136 -10.47 -1.44 4.38
N ASP A 137 -11.31 -1.55 5.41
CA ASP A 137 -12.43 -0.63 5.64
C ASP A 137 -11.98 0.54 6.52
N ILE A 138 -12.91 1.44 6.90
CA ILE A 138 -12.65 2.44 7.93
C ILE A 138 -12.53 1.74 9.28
N THR A 139 -11.40 1.94 9.96
CA THR A 139 -11.09 1.35 11.27
C THR A 139 -10.75 2.44 12.28
N GLU A 140 -10.81 2.14 13.57
CA GLU A 140 -10.40 3.10 14.60
C GLU A 140 -8.91 3.45 14.50
N GLU A 141 -8.09 2.51 14.01
CA GLU A 141 -6.66 2.71 13.82
C GLU A 141 -6.37 3.65 12.64
N ASN A 142 -7.03 3.46 11.48
CA ASN A 142 -6.73 4.30 10.31
C ASN A 142 -7.31 5.72 10.40
N LYS A 143 -8.36 5.96 11.18
CA LYS A 143 -8.83 7.31 11.53
C LYS A 143 -7.80 8.14 12.30
N GLN A 144 -6.85 7.51 12.98
CA GLN A 144 -5.80 8.19 13.75
C GLN A 144 -4.55 8.50 12.92
N VAL A 145 -4.50 8.06 11.67
CA VAL A 145 -3.35 8.24 10.80
C VAL A 145 -3.02 9.73 10.59
N LYS A 146 -1.75 10.07 10.70
CA LYS A 146 -1.22 11.39 10.35
C LYS A 146 -0.25 11.21 9.19
N CYS A 147 -0.61 11.74 8.02
CA CYS A 147 0.20 11.63 6.80
C CYS A 147 0.10 12.89 5.94
N ASP A 148 1.05 13.05 5.02
CA ASP A 148 1.04 14.12 4.02
C ASP A 148 0.39 13.65 2.72
N VAL A 149 0.60 12.38 2.36
CA VAL A 149 0.07 11.74 1.15
C VAL A 149 -0.58 10.42 1.55
N ALA A 150 -1.80 10.18 1.10
CA ALA A 150 -2.54 8.94 1.36
C ALA A 150 -2.87 8.23 0.05
N PHE A 151 -2.58 6.92 -0.01
CA PHE A 151 -3.02 5.99 -1.05
C PHE A 151 -4.09 5.09 -0.43
N VAL A 152 -5.32 5.16 -0.94
CA VAL A 152 -6.47 4.44 -0.35
C VAL A 152 -7.28 3.68 -1.40
N PRO A 153 -7.76 2.48 -1.09
CA PRO A 153 -8.62 1.71 -1.98
C PRO A 153 -9.98 2.41 -2.13
N VAL A 154 -10.53 2.40 -3.36
CA VAL A 154 -11.83 3.01 -3.67
C VAL A 154 -12.77 2.09 -4.44
N GLY A 155 -12.33 0.86 -4.75
CA GLY A 155 -13.06 -0.08 -5.63
C GLY A 155 -14.28 -0.75 -5.00
N GLY A 156 -14.49 -0.63 -3.70
CA GLY A 156 -15.59 -1.31 -2.99
C GLY A 156 -15.41 -2.82 -2.94
N THR A 157 -16.50 -3.57 -2.80
CA THR A 157 -16.61 -5.04 -2.70
C THR A 157 -15.73 -5.66 -1.61
N TYR A 158 -14.42 -5.57 -1.72
CA TYR A 158 -13.44 -6.14 -0.78
C TYR A 158 -12.93 -5.13 0.24
N THR A 159 -12.97 -3.85 -0.10
CA THR A 159 -12.40 -2.73 0.64
C THR A 159 -13.41 -1.60 0.78
N MET A 160 -12.97 -0.42 1.21
CA MET A 160 -13.77 0.80 1.15
C MET A 160 -14.26 1.06 -0.28
N ASP A 161 -15.51 1.50 -0.41
CA ASP A 161 -15.96 2.15 -1.63
C ASP A 161 -15.45 3.61 -1.69
N PHE A 162 -15.70 4.30 -2.79
CA PHE A 162 -15.23 5.68 -2.98
C PHE A 162 -15.81 6.68 -1.96
N LYS A 163 -17.00 6.42 -1.40
CA LYS A 163 -17.64 7.29 -0.39
C LYS A 163 -17.00 7.06 0.99
N GLU A 164 -16.80 5.79 1.35
CA GLU A 164 -16.12 5.41 2.58
C GLU A 164 -14.67 5.92 2.58
N ALA A 165 -13.95 5.73 1.47
CA ALA A 165 -12.59 6.26 1.31
C ALA A 165 -12.53 7.78 1.42
N ALA A 166 -13.46 8.51 0.78
CA ALA A 166 -13.54 9.96 0.90
C ALA A 166 -13.86 10.42 2.33
N SER A 167 -14.73 9.69 3.04
CA SER A 167 -15.02 9.96 4.45
C SER A 167 -13.78 9.85 5.32
N LEU A 168 -13.02 8.76 5.19
CA LEU A 168 -11.75 8.56 5.91
C LEU A 168 -10.75 9.68 5.58
N ILE A 169 -10.56 10.00 4.31
CA ILE A 169 -9.60 11.03 3.88
C ILE A 169 -10.00 12.42 4.39
N ASN A 170 -11.27 12.76 4.39
CA ASN A 170 -11.78 14.01 4.94
C ASN A 170 -11.59 14.09 6.48
N GLU A 171 -11.56 12.96 7.18
CA GLU A 171 -11.26 12.89 8.62
C GLU A 171 -9.77 13.05 8.91
N ILE A 172 -8.89 12.31 8.23
CA ILE A 172 -7.42 12.33 8.49
C ILE A 172 -6.69 13.51 7.83
N LYS A 173 -7.31 14.16 6.83
CA LYS A 173 -6.88 15.41 6.18
C LYS A 173 -5.43 15.40 5.70
N PRO A 174 -5.02 14.48 4.82
CA PRO A 174 -3.72 14.57 4.17
C PRO A 174 -3.69 15.79 3.21
N LYS A 175 -2.50 16.23 2.81
CA LYS A 175 -2.35 17.26 1.74
C LYS A 175 -2.76 16.71 0.38
N ILE A 176 -2.48 15.43 0.13
CA ILE A 176 -2.74 14.75 -1.14
C ILE A 176 -3.39 13.39 -0.88
N ALA A 177 -4.43 13.07 -1.65
CA ALA A 177 -5.09 11.78 -1.64
C ALA A 177 -5.07 11.14 -3.04
N ILE A 178 -4.72 9.87 -3.12
CA ILE A 178 -4.54 9.11 -4.35
C ILE A 178 -5.40 7.85 -4.25
N PRO A 179 -6.42 7.70 -5.12
CA PRO A 179 -7.19 6.46 -5.19
C PRO A 179 -6.37 5.35 -5.83
N ILE A 180 -6.48 4.15 -5.25
CA ILE A 180 -5.91 2.90 -5.75
C ILE A 180 -6.96 1.79 -5.70
N HIS A 181 -6.62 0.56 -6.10
CA HIS A 181 -7.47 -0.63 -6.01
C HIS A 181 -8.81 -0.46 -6.74
N TYR A 182 -8.75 -0.03 -8.01
CA TYR A 182 -9.93 0.15 -8.89
C TYR A 182 -9.58 -0.09 -10.37
N GLY A 183 -10.61 -0.18 -11.21
CA GLY A 183 -10.47 -0.15 -12.68
C GLY A 183 -9.96 -1.44 -13.34
N SER A 184 -9.75 -2.51 -12.58
CA SER A 184 -9.26 -3.79 -13.11
C SER A 184 -9.96 -5.01 -12.49
N ILE A 185 -9.59 -5.41 -11.28
CA ILE A 185 -10.17 -6.54 -10.55
C ILE A 185 -11.53 -6.17 -9.98
N VAL A 186 -11.63 -4.94 -9.46
CA VAL A 186 -12.81 -4.38 -8.80
C VAL A 186 -12.90 -2.90 -9.08
N GLY A 187 -14.09 -2.33 -8.92
CA GLY A 187 -14.34 -0.91 -9.13
C GLY A 187 -14.14 -0.45 -10.59
N THR A 188 -14.30 0.83 -10.79
CA THR A 188 -14.23 1.48 -12.12
C THR A 188 -13.38 2.76 -12.05
N GLU A 189 -12.98 3.31 -13.19
CA GLU A 189 -12.33 4.64 -13.25
C GLU A 189 -13.26 5.74 -12.67
N GLN A 190 -14.58 5.53 -12.77
CA GLN A 190 -15.54 6.49 -12.24
C GLN A 190 -15.48 6.58 -10.72
N ASP A 191 -15.21 5.48 -10.03
CA ASP A 191 -15.07 5.48 -8.56
C ASP A 191 -13.92 6.38 -8.11
N ALA A 192 -12.79 6.36 -8.83
CA ALA A 192 -11.68 7.28 -8.54
C ALA A 192 -12.03 8.76 -8.78
N ILE A 193 -12.80 9.05 -9.83
CA ILE A 193 -13.27 10.40 -10.14
C ILE A 193 -14.25 10.87 -9.05
N ASP A 194 -15.20 10.03 -8.68
CA ASP A 194 -16.21 10.35 -7.68
C ASP A 194 -15.61 10.47 -6.27
N PHE A 195 -14.59 9.66 -5.94
CA PHE A 195 -13.77 9.84 -4.74
C PHE A 195 -13.20 11.25 -4.66
N ILE A 196 -12.52 11.72 -5.72
CA ILE A 196 -11.91 13.07 -5.74
C ILE A 196 -12.96 14.17 -5.57
N ARG A 197 -14.13 14.01 -6.18
CA ARG A 197 -15.24 15.00 -6.06
C ARG A 197 -15.78 15.16 -4.64
N LEU A 198 -15.63 14.12 -3.81
CA LEU A 198 -16.13 14.11 -2.43
C LEU A 198 -15.09 14.63 -1.41
N LEU A 199 -13.85 14.90 -1.85
CA LEU A 199 -12.81 15.42 -0.95
C LEU A 199 -13.09 16.89 -0.58
N HIS A 200 -12.73 17.25 0.66
CA HIS A 200 -12.74 18.64 1.09
C HIS A 200 -11.77 19.48 0.22
N PRO A 201 -12.08 20.77 -0.05
CA PRO A 201 -11.30 21.61 -0.97
C PRO A 201 -9.82 21.79 -0.61
N GLU A 202 -9.45 21.63 0.65
CA GLU A 202 -8.07 21.69 1.13
C GLU A 202 -7.24 20.45 0.80
N ILE A 203 -7.88 19.35 0.39
CA ILE A 203 -7.21 18.08 0.06
C ILE A 203 -7.09 17.94 -1.46
N LYS A 204 -5.87 17.81 -1.95
CA LYS A 204 -5.64 17.64 -3.38
C LYS A 204 -5.81 16.16 -3.79
N GLY A 205 -6.91 15.83 -4.47
CA GLY A 205 -7.12 14.52 -5.09
C GLY A 205 -6.34 14.41 -6.41
N ILE A 206 -5.61 13.30 -6.61
CA ILE A 206 -4.80 13.06 -7.83
C ILE A 206 -4.93 11.60 -8.26
N ILE A 207 -5.28 11.37 -9.52
CA ILE A 207 -5.23 10.05 -10.16
C ILE A 207 -3.82 9.84 -10.72
N LEU A 208 -3.09 8.86 -10.21
CA LEU A 208 -1.74 8.50 -10.67
C LEU A 208 -1.69 7.21 -11.47
N MET A 209 -2.69 6.34 -11.36
CA MET A 209 -2.69 5.06 -12.06
C MET A 209 -2.71 5.31 -13.57
N LYS A 210 -1.71 4.78 -14.27
CA LYS A 210 -1.60 4.81 -15.72
C LYS A 210 -2.59 3.82 -16.34
N LYS A 211 -3.11 4.12 -17.51
CA LYS A 211 -3.93 3.21 -18.32
C LYS A 211 -3.07 2.18 -19.02
#